data_be108d649767c93fe347e2b96d8c7e72
#
_entry.id   be108d649767c93fe347e2b96d8c7e72
#
_cell.length_a   1.000
_cell.length_b   1.000
_cell.length_c   1.000
_cell.angle_alpha   90.00
_cell.angle_beta   90.00
_cell.angle_gamma   90.00
#
_symmetry.space_group_name_H-M   'P 1'
#
loop_
_entity.id
_entity.type
_entity.pdbx_description
1 polymer ?
#
loop_
_entity_poly.entity_id
_entity_poly.type
_entity_poly.pdbx_seq_one_letter_code
_entity_poly.pdbx_strand_id
1 'polypeptide(L)'
;MERIAIIDGNSLINRAYYAMRNPMITKDGIFTQGIFGFLNMMEKIKKDYEPAYMVIAFDLKAPTFRHKAYEGYKAGRRKMPPELAMEVPILKDILRAMNIKQVELEGFEADDLIGTIAKEAESCGMEPLIITGDKDELQLATDITKIILTRKGVSEFDLYDRQAMMDKYGFTPTQFIDFKGLMGDQSDNIPGIPGVGEKTATKLILEYGSVENLIANVDNVKPKGVKAKVEEHAQLAMMSKRLATINTQVPMDIDFAEYKLTEPDYDALIELYSRLEFNRFLKKLNVQRSGGTGSGDPAAKPLAVDAEKLEKVCVREDSQLA
;
A
#
# COMPACT_ATOMS: atom_id res chain seq x y z
N MET A 1 17.05 -12.26 -3.13
CA MET A 1 16.73 -10.83 -3.33
C MET A 1 16.55 -10.20 -1.96
N GLU A 2 17.02 -8.97 -1.77
CA GLU A 2 16.70 -8.22 -0.56
C GLU A 2 15.26 -7.76 -0.61
N ARG A 3 14.59 -7.74 0.57
CA ARG A 3 13.18 -7.38 0.68
C ARG A 3 13.02 -5.94 1.10
N ILE A 4 12.07 -5.24 0.46
CA ILE A 4 11.62 -3.93 0.88
C ILE A 4 10.16 -3.99 1.29
N ALA A 5 9.84 -3.57 2.53
CA ALA A 5 8.48 -3.38 3.00
C ALA A 5 8.01 -1.96 2.63
N ILE A 6 6.98 -1.88 1.82
CA ILE A 6 6.33 -0.63 1.40
C ILE A 6 4.95 -0.60 2.03
N ILE A 7 4.71 0.30 2.96
CA ILE A 7 3.52 0.29 3.82
C ILE A 7 2.60 1.45 3.47
N ASP A 8 1.33 1.15 3.23
CA ASP A 8 0.25 2.14 3.22
C ASP A 8 -0.05 2.59 4.65
N GLY A 9 0.48 3.76 5.01
CA GLY A 9 0.38 4.30 6.36
C GLY A 9 -1.06 4.62 6.76
N ASN A 10 -1.82 5.22 5.85
CA ASN A 10 -3.20 5.61 6.11
C ASN A 10 -4.12 4.41 6.23
N SER A 11 -3.98 3.43 5.35
CA SER A 11 -4.77 2.21 5.39
C SER A 11 -4.50 1.41 6.66
N LEU A 12 -3.22 1.22 7.02
CA LEU A 12 -2.85 0.44 8.20
C LEU A 12 -3.28 1.09 9.51
N ILE A 13 -3.12 2.41 9.68
CA ILE A 13 -3.55 3.08 10.92
C ILE A 13 -5.07 3.08 11.06
N ASN A 14 -5.81 3.29 9.96
CA ASN A 14 -7.26 3.13 9.94
C ASN A 14 -7.66 1.70 10.34
N ARG A 15 -7.02 0.71 9.74
CA ARG A 15 -7.27 -0.69 10.05
C ARG A 15 -7.04 -0.99 11.53
N ALA A 16 -5.91 -0.52 12.08
CA ALA A 16 -5.56 -0.68 13.48
C ALA A 16 -6.61 -0.05 14.40
N TYR A 17 -7.01 1.19 14.10
CA TYR A 17 -7.99 1.94 14.88
C TYR A 17 -9.33 1.19 14.99
N TYR A 18 -9.87 0.73 13.87
CA TYR A 18 -11.16 0.03 13.86
C TYR A 18 -11.09 -1.45 14.30
N ALA A 19 -9.91 -2.05 14.35
CA ALA A 19 -9.74 -3.41 14.85
C ALA A 19 -9.82 -3.50 16.38
N MET A 20 -9.54 -2.41 17.07
CA MET A 20 -9.57 -2.34 18.53
C MET A 20 -10.99 -2.06 19.03
N ARG A 21 -11.57 -2.99 19.79
CA ARG A 21 -12.95 -2.86 20.29
C ARG A 21 -13.11 -1.78 21.37
N ASN A 22 -12.09 -1.61 22.19
CA ASN A 22 -12.10 -0.65 23.28
C ASN A 22 -11.10 0.46 22.98
N PRO A 23 -11.48 1.75 23.17
CA PRO A 23 -10.55 2.84 23.02
C PRO A 23 -9.38 2.70 24.02
N MET A 24 -8.16 2.98 23.55
CA MET A 24 -6.99 3.10 24.38
C MET A 24 -6.69 4.59 24.55
N ILE A 25 -6.74 5.06 25.79
CA ILE A 25 -6.56 6.49 26.11
C ILE A 25 -5.57 6.56 27.28
N THR A 26 -4.53 7.39 27.14
CA THR A 26 -3.60 7.68 28.22
C THR A 26 -4.27 8.48 29.35
N LYS A 27 -3.63 8.57 30.51
CA LYS A 27 -4.11 9.42 31.62
C LYS A 27 -4.29 10.89 31.22
N ASP A 28 -3.49 11.35 30.25
CA ASP A 28 -3.54 12.72 29.72
C ASP A 28 -4.56 12.88 28.57
N GLY A 29 -5.38 11.85 28.28
CA GLY A 29 -6.44 11.91 27.30
C GLY A 29 -6.01 11.70 25.84
N ILE A 30 -4.81 11.18 25.60
CA ILE A 30 -4.31 10.89 24.24
C ILE A 30 -4.87 9.55 23.78
N PHE A 31 -5.56 9.52 22.64
CA PHE A 31 -5.96 8.28 21.96
C PHE A 31 -4.74 7.60 21.33
N THR A 32 -4.63 6.29 21.49
CA THR A 32 -3.40 5.55 21.13
C THR A 32 -3.65 4.22 20.43
N GLN A 33 -4.91 3.83 20.24
CA GLN A 33 -5.29 2.52 19.72
C GLN A 33 -4.82 2.28 18.29
N GLY A 34 -4.91 3.29 17.43
CA GLY A 34 -4.44 3.21 16.04
C GLY A 34 -2.92 3.02 15.98
N ILE A 35 -2.18 3.83 16.78
CA ILE A 35 -0.71 3.71 16.87
C ILE A 35 -0.32 2.34 17.41
N PHE A 36 -0.93 1.90 18.52
CA PHE A 36 -0.62 0.61 19.12
C PHE A 36 -0.83 -0.55 18.16
N GLY A 37 -1.96 -0.56 17.46
CA GLY A 37 -2.26 -1.60 16.47
C GLY A 37 -1.32 -1.54 15.26
N PHE A 38 -1.00 -0.33 14.77
CA PHE A 38 -0.04 -0.12 13.68
C PHE A 38 1.35 -0.70 14.03
N LEU A 39 1.88 -0.35 15.20
CA LEU A 39 3.18 -0.84 15.66
C LEU A 39 3.21 -2.37 15.81
N ASN A 40 2.10 -2.97 16.28
CA ASN A 40 2.00 -4.44 16.35
C ASN A 40 2.02 -5.09 14.96
N MET A 41 1.32 -4.51 13.97
CA MET A 41 1.37 -5.00 12.59
C MET A 41 2.78 -4.87 12.01
N MET A 42 3.43 -3.74 12.23
CA MET A 42 4.80 -3.49 11.77
C MET A 42 5.82 -4.46 12.41
N GLU A 43 5.71 -4.73 13.73
CA GLU A 43 6.54 -5.75 14.40
C GLU A 43 6.36 -7.13 13.77
N LYS A 44 5.11 -7.50 13.47
CA LYS A 44 4.80 -8.79 12.84
C LYS A 44 5.39 -8.87 11.42
N ILE A 45 5.27 -7.81 10.64
CA ILE A 45 5.86 -7.72 9.28
C ILE A 45 7.38 -7.87 9.35
N LYS A 46 8.05 -7.14 10.26
CA LYS A 46 9.49 -7.27 10.46
C LYS A 46 9.91 -8.69 10.83
N LYS A 47 9.12 -9.36 11.68
CA LYS A 47 9.40 -10.73 12.14
C LYS A 47 9.15 -11.78 11.05
N ASP A 48 8.02 -11.67 10.34
CA ASP A 48 7.58 -12.74 9.42
C ASP A 48 8.27 -12.65 8.05
N TYR A 49 8.67 -11.44 7.64
CA TYR A 49 9.22 -11.20 6.30
C TYR A 49 10.67 -10.70 6.30
N GLU A 50 11.21 -10.28 7.44
CA GLU A 50 12.60 -9.82 7.62
C GLU A 50 13.08 -8.85 6.52
N PRO A 51 12.35 -7.74 6.26
CA PRO A 51 12.75 -6.79 5.23
C PRO A 51 14.03 -6.05 5.64
N ALA A 52 14.96 -5.87 4.70
CA ALA A 52 16.15 -5.06 4.91
C ALA A 52 15.86 -3.55 4.77
N TYR A 53 14.81 -3.21 4.02
CA TYR A 53 14.39 -1.84 3.74
C TYR A 53 12.91 -1.66 4.12
N MET A 54 12.55 -0.43 4.53
CA MET A 54 11.17 -0.10 4.86
C MET A 54 10.88 1.37 4.56
N VAL A 55 9.73 1.61 3.94
CA VAL A 55 9.20 2.94 3.67
C VAL A 55 7.70 2.94 3.93
N ILE A 56 7.17 4.07 4.40
CA ILE A 56 5.76 4.25 4.67
C ILE A 56 5.24 5.44 3.88
N ALA A 57 4.24 5.19 3.03
CA ALA A 57 3.58 6.23 2.27
C ALA A 57 2.35 6.76 3.01
N PHE A 58 2.15 8.07 2.94
CA PHE A 58 0.98 8.75 3.47
C PHE A 58 0.32 9.64 2.43
N ASP A 59 -1.01 9.78 2.53
CA ASP A 59 -1.75 10.77 1.75
C ASP A 59 -1.57 12.17 2.33
N LEU A 60 -1.46 13.15 1.45
CA LEU A 60 -1.60 14.57 1.80
C LEU A 60 -3.06 15.02 1.69
N LYS A 61 -3.45 15.98 2.51
CA LYS A 61 -4.77 16.63 2.43
C LYS A 61 -4.81 17.66 1.29
N ALA A 62 -4.51 17.21 0.07
CA ALA A 62 -4.48 18.04 -1.13
C ALA A 62 -5.23 17.32 -2.27
N PRO A 63 -5.85 18.07 -3.20
CA PRO A 63 -6.46 17.46 -4.38
C PRO A 63 -5.41 16.76 -5.25
N THR A 64 -5.72 15.55 -5.68
CA THR A 64 -4.88 14.77 -6.59
C THR A 64 -5.30 14.96 -8.05
N PHE A 65 -4.53 14.39 -8.98
CA PHE A 65 -4.91 14.42 -10.40
C PHE A 65 -6.26 13.74 -10.67
N ARG A 66 -6.68 12.77 -9.82
CA ARG A 66 -8.00 12.12 -9.93
C ARG A 66 -9.13 13.08 -9.60
N HIS A 67 -8.97 13.91 -8.57
CA HIS A 67 -9.95 14.95 -8.23
C HIS A 67 -10.09 15.99 -9.36
N LYS A 68 -8.98 16.31 -10.07
CA LYS A 68 -9.01 17.21 -11.23
C LYS A 68 -9.68 16.56 -12.44
N ALA A 69 -9.56 15.24 -12.59
CA ALA A 69 -10.15 14.49 -13.70
C ALA A 69 -11.65 14.20 -13.51
N TYR A 70 -12.11 14.06 -12.26
CA TYR A 70 -13.49 13.74 -11.92
C TYR A 70 -13.88 14.38 -10.58
N GLU A 71 -14.74 15.39 -10.62
CA GLU A 71 -15.19 16.14 -9.43
C GLU A 71 -15.85 15.26 -8.37
N GLY A 72 -16.52 14.19 -8.82
CA GLY A 72 -17.14 13.21 -7.92
C GLY A 72 -16.19 12.27 -7.20
N TYR A 73 -14.89 12.25 -7.56
CA TYR A 73 -13.93 11.32 -6.97
C TYR A 73 -13.83 11.47 -5.46
N LYS A 74 -13.99 10.36 -4.72
CA LYS A 74 -14.03 10.30 -3.26
C LYS A 74 -15.08 11.23 -2.61
N ALA A 75 -16.05 11.75 -3.39
CA ALA A 75 -17.15 12.54 -2.86
C ALA A 75 -18.02 11.68 -1.92
N GLY A 76 -18.29 12.19 -0.72
CA GLY A 76 -19.04 11.45 0.29
C GLY A 76 -18.23 10.50 1.17
N ARG A 77 -16.91 10.37 0.95
CA ARG A 77 -16.02 9.60 1.84
C ARG A 77 -16.10 10.19 3.26
N ARG A 78 -16.33 9.33 4.24
CA ARG A 78 -16.39 9.77 5.64
C ARG A 78 -15.05 10.35 6.06
N LYS A 79 -15.09 11.49 6.74
CA LYS A 79 -13.89 12.10 7.32
C LYS A 79 -13.29 11.17 8.37
N MET A 80 -11.96 11.19 8.46
CA MET A 80 -11.23 10.50 9.53
C MET A 80 -11.76 10.99 10.90
N PRO A 81 -12.03 10.06 11.85
CA PRO A 81 -12.39 10.46 13.22
C PRO A 81 -11.37 11.42 13.82
N PRO A 82 -11.80 12.45 14.59
CA PRO A 82 -10.87 13.40 15.20
C PRO A 82 -9.81 12.74 16.07
N GLU A 83 -10.17 11.69 16.79
CA GLU A 83 -9.29 10.91 17.65
C GLU A 83 -8.15 10.27 16.81
N LEU A 84 -8.51 9.62 15.70
CA LEU A 84 -7.53 9.03 14.80
C LEU A 84 -6.66 10.10 14.11
N ALA A 85 -7.25 11.24 13.76
CA ALA A 85 -6.52 12.35 13.16
C ALA A 85 -5.44 12.92 14.09
N MET A 86 -5.64 12.84 15.41
CA MET A 86 -4.62 13.20 16.41
C MET A 86 -3.50 12.16 16.55
N GLU A 87 -3.79 10.90 16.26
CA GLU A 87 -2.80 9.82 16.34
C GLU A 87 -1.78 9.86 15.18
N VAL A 88 -2.18 10.32 13.99
CA VAL A 88 -1.31 10.29 12.79
C VAL A 88 -0.01 11.09 12.97
N PRO A 89 0.02 12.33 13.45
CA PRO A 89 1.27 13.06 13.70
C PRO A 89 2.17 12.33 14.69
N ILE A 90 1.60 11.79 15.77
CA ILE A 90 2.36 11.06 16.80
C ILE A 90 2.97 9.78 16.21
N LEU A 91 2.21 9.05 15.38
CA LEU A 91 2.76 7.90 14.65
C LEU A 91 3.94 8.33 13.76
N LYS A 92 3.81 9.42 13.03
CA LYS A 92 4.89 9.95 12.18
C LYS A 92 6.14 10.29 12.99
N ASP A 93 6.00 10.82 14.21
CA ASP A 93 7.13 11.09 15.12
C ASP A 93 7.81 9.79 15.58
N ILE A 94 7.02 8.77 15.93
CA ILE A 94 7.56 7.45 16.29
C ILE A 94 8.33 6.82 15.12
N LEU A 95 7.77 6.87 13.92
CA LEU A 95 8.43 6.34 12.72
C LEU A 95 9.74 7.08 12.41
N ARG A 96 9.76 8.40 12.64
CA ARG A 96 11.00 9.21 12.52
C ARG A 96 12.04 8.78 13.55
N ALA A 97 11.64 8.58 14.81
CA ALA A 97 12.53 8.06 15.85
C ALA A 97 13.00 6.62 15.59
N MET A 98 12.23 5.85 14.82
CA MET A 98 12.63 4.51 14.33
C MET A 98 13.56 4.56 13.10
N ASN A 99 13.95 5.73 12.61
CA ASN A 99 14.68 5.93 11.35
C ASN A 99 13.98 5.27 10.14
N ILE A 100 12.64 5.28 10.11
CA ILE A 100 11.86 4.75 8.99
C ILE A 100 11.46 5.91 8.08
N LYS A 101 11.84 5.80 6.81
CA LYS A 101 11.49 6.81 5.80
C LYS A 101 9.98 6.90 5.60
N GLN A 102 9.49 8.12 5.55
CA GLN A 102 8.11 8.46 5.25
C GLN A 102 8.08 9.26 3.95
N VAL A 103 7.14 8.93 3.08
CA VAL A 103 6.97 9.62 1.79
C VAL A 103 5.54 10.11 1.64
N GLU A 104 5.41 11.32 1.14
CA GLU A 104 4.16 11.97 0.77
C GLU A 104 4.44 12.98 -0.33
N LEU A 105 3.55 13.12 -1.31
CA LEU A 105 3.75 14.04 -2.43
C LEU A 105 2.43 14.69 -2.84
N GLU A 106 2.42 16.02 -2.96
CA GLU A 106 1.25 16.76 -3.39
C GLU A 106 0.85 16.39 -4.83
N GLY A 107 -0.45 16.24 -5.06
CA GLY A 107 -1.02 15.88 -6.36
C GLY A 107 -1.13 14.38 -6.63
N PHE A 108 -0.57 13.54 -5.77
CA PHE A 108 -0.61 12.08 -5.85
C PHE A 108 -1.18 11.47 -4.58
N GLU A 109 -1.63 10.23 -4.65
CA GLU A 109 -2.08 9.45 -3.51
C GLU A 109 -0.97 8.52 -3.03
N ALA A 110 -1.08 8.04 -1.79
CA ALA A 110 -0.12 7.08 -1.23
C ALA A 110 0.05 5.85 -2.14
N ASP A 111 -1.04 5.34 -2.72
CA ASP A 111 -1.04 4.20 -3.64
C ASP A 111 -0.14 4.43 -4.86
N ASP A 112 -0.13 5.68 -5.40
CA ASP A 112 0.72 6.03 -6.54
C ASP A 112 2.20 6.03 -6.16
N LEU A 113 2.54 6.50 -4.95
CA LEU A 113 3.89 6.46 -4.42
C LEU A 113 4.34 5.01 -4.18
N ILE A 114 3.46 4.20 -3.56
CA ILE A 114 3.68 2.78 -3.30
C ILE A 114 3.95 2.03 -4.61
N GLY A 115 3.09 2.23 -5.62
CA GLY A 115 3.24 1.60 -6.93
C GLY A 115 4.53 2.00 -7.65
N THR A 116 4.93 3.28 -7.53
CA THR A 116 6.17 3.79 -8.12
C THR A 116 7.40 3.21 -7.44
N ILE A 117 7.43 3.21 -6.10
CA ILE A 117 8.54 2.64 -5.32
C ILE A 117 8.65 1.13 -5.56
N ALA A 118 7.53 0.40 -5.58
CA ALA A 118 7.53 -1.04 -5.82
C ALA A 118 8.11 -1.39 -7.19
N LYS A 119 7.70 -0.65 -8.23
CA LYS A 119 8.21 -0.85 -9.60
C LYS A 119 9.70 -0.55 -9.69
N GLU A 120 10.18 0.52 -9.08
CA GLU A 120 11.60 0.87 -9.06
C GLU A 120 12.42 -0.16 -8.27
N ALA A 121 11.93 -0.59 -7.10
CA ALA A 121 12.58 -1.63 -6.30
C ALA A 121 12.70 -2.95 -7.07
N GLU A 122 11.65 -3.36 -7.79
CA GLU A 122 11.67 -4.55 -8.65
C GLU A 122 12.71 -4.40 -9.77
N SER A 123 12.81 -3.22 -10.39
CA SER A 123 13.81 -2.92 -11.43
C SER A 123 15.26 -2.99 -10.91
N CYS A 124 15.45 -2.67 -9.62
CA CYS A 124 16.74 -2.78 -8.92
C CYS A 124 17.01 -4.19 -8.35
N GLY A 125 16.19 -5.18 -8.66
CA GLY A 125 16.38 -6.58 -8.24
C GLY A 125 16.02 -6.84 -6.78
N MET A 126 15.20 -6.01 -6.17
CA MET A 126 14.62 -6.22 -4.83
C MET A 126 13.29 -6.97 -4.91
N GLU A 127 12.85 -7.55 -3.79
CA GLU A 127 11.51 -8.14 -3.63
C GLU A 127 10.60 -7.16 -2.88
N PRO A 128 9.71 -6.40 -3.57
CA PRO A 128 8.78 -5.51 -2.90
C PRO A 128 7.67 -6.29 -2.19
N LEU A 129 7.43 -5.92 -0.94
CA LEU A 129 6.32 -6.37 -0.12
C LEU A 129 5.44 -5.16 0.15
N ILE A 130 4.29 -5.06 -0.48
CA ILE A 130 3.33 -3.99 -0.27
C ILE A 130 2.36 -4.40 0.82
N ILE A 131 2.31 -3.64 1.91
CA ILE A 131 1.48 -3.93 3.07
C ILE A 131 0.34 -2.92 3.15
N THR A 132 -0.88 -3.40 2.95
CA THR A 132 -2.06 -2.54 2.86
C THR A 132 -3.33 -3.21 3.41
N GLY A 133 -4.35 -2.42 3.63
CA GLY A 133 -5.74 -2.88 3.85
C GLY A 133 -6.61 -2.66 2.62
N ASP A 134 -6.08 -2.00 1.57
CA ASP A 134 -6.81 -1.68 0.36
C ASP A 134 -6.61 -2.75 -0.71
N LYS A 135 -7.73 -3.19 -1.31
CA LYS A 135 -7.69 -4.17 -2.38
C LYS A 135 -7.26 -3.58 -3.72
N ASP A 136 -7.29 -2.27 -3.85
CA ASP A 136 -6.94 -1.64 -5.12
C ASP A 136 -5.46 -1.83 -5.45
N GLU A 137 -4.62 -1.97 -4.43
CA GLU A 137 -3.21 -2.31 -4.58
C GLU A 137 -2.95 -3.73 -5.10
N LEU A 138 -3.96 -4.61 -5.16
CA LEU A 138 -3.85 -5.93 -5.80
C LEU A 138 -3.44 -5.83 -7.28
N GLN A 139 -3.72 -4.71 -7.94
CA GLN A 139 -3.28 -4.43 -9.31
C GLN A 139 -1.76 -4.33 -9.46
N LEU A 140 -1.03 -4.11 -8.35
CA LEU A 140 0.43 -3.98 -8.31
C LEU A 140 1.16 -5.33 -8.16
N ALA A 141 0.43 -6.42 -7.92
CA ALA A 141 1.02 -7.74 -7.77
C ALA A 141 1.71 -8.20 -9.06
N THR A 142 2.91 -8.73 -8.93
CA THR A 142 3.67 -9.35 -10.04
C THR A 142 4.15 -10.74 -9.62
N ASP A 143 5.07 -11.32 -10.37
CA ASP A 143 5.73 -12.56 -9.97
C ASP A 143 6.77 -12.30 -8.85
N ILE A 144 7.21 -11.06 -8.66
CA ILE A 144 8.21 -10.61 -7.68
C ILE A 144 7.54 -9.78 -6.59
N THR A 145 6.79 -8.73 -6.97
CA THR A 145 6.06 -7.86 -6.03
C THR A 145 4.88 -8.60 -5.41
N LYS A 146 4.82 -8.64 -4.07
CA LYS A 146 3.76 -9.31 -3.31
C LYS A 146 2.95 -8.32 -2.51
N ILE A 147 1.64 -8.53 -2.50
CA ILE A 147 0.70 -7.72 -1.70
C ILE A 147 0.34 -8.50 -0.44
N ILE A 148 0.63 -7.89 0.71
CA ILE A 148 0.27 -8.40 2.02
C ILE A 148 -0.97 -7.64 2.48
N LEU A 149 -2.12 -8.23 2.20
CA LEU A 149 -3.41 -7.60 2.48
C LEU A 149 -3.88 -7.95 3.90
N THR A 150 -4.19 -6.95 4.70
CA THR A 150 -4.75 -7.16 6.04
C THR A 150 -6.16 -7.77 5.93
N ARG A 151 -6.41 -8.89 6.62
CA ARG A 151 -7.66 -9.63 6.55
C ARG A 151 -8.58 -9.31 7.72
N LYS A 152 -8.19 -9.68 8.95
CA LYS A 152 -8.99 -9.50 10.15
C LYS A 152 -8.12 -9.07 11.32
N GLY A 153 -8.55 -8.03 12.03
CA GLY A 153 -7.77 -7.48 13.14
C GLY A 153 -6.44 -6.90 12.67
N VAL A 154 -5.42 -7.04 13.51
CA VAL A 154 -4.04 -6.53 13.29
C VAL A 154 -3.01 -7.65 13.06
N SER A 155 -3.45 -8.90 12.95
CA SER A 155 -2.53 -10.07 12.94
C SER A 155 -2.74 -11.04 11.79
N GLU A 156 -3.81 -10.92 11.02
CA GLU A 156 -4.10 -11.82 9.90
C GLU A 156 -3.84 -11.10 8.58
N PHE A 157 -2.99 -11.72 7.74
CA PHE A 157 -2.64 -11.22 6.41
C PHE A 157 -2.89 -12.30 5.37
N ASP A 158 -3.40 -11.91 4.22
CA ASP A 158 -3.43 -12.73 3.00
C ASP A 158 -2.31 -12.23 2.07
N LEU A 159 -1.56 -13.15 1.48
CA LEU A 159 -0.51 -12.82 0.52
C LEU A 159 -1.02 -13.05 -0.90
N TYR A 160 -0.81 -12.05 -1.76
CA TYR A 160 -1.15 -12.10 -3.17
C TYR A 160 0.07 -11.81 -4.03
N ASP A 161 0.36 -12.69 -4.94
CA ASP A 161 1.18 -12.51 -6.13
C ASP A 161 0.30 -12.69 -7.37
N ARG A 162 0.90 -12.69 -8.55
CA ARG A 162 0.16 -12.93 -9.80
C ARG A 162 -0.61 -14.26 -9.78
N GLN A 163 -0.01 -15.34 -9.27
CA GLN A 163 -0.65 -16.66 -9.26
C GLN A 163 -1.84 -16.67 -8.29
N ALA A 164 -1.69 -16.14 -7.10
CA ALA A 164 -2.79 -16.04 -6.13
C ALA A 164 -3.97 -15.21 -6.65
N MET A 165 -3.69 -14.17 -7.47
CA MET A 165 -4.74 -13.41 -8.16
C MET A 165 -5.48 -14.28 -9.18
N MET A 166 -4.75 -15.03 -10.02
CA MET A 166 -5.34 -15.96 -10.98
C MET A 166 -6.20 -17.04 -10.30
N ASP A 167 -5.69 -17.61 -9.21
CA ASP A 167 -6.40 -18.68 -8.48
C ASP A 167 -7.69 -18.16 -7.82
N LYS A 168 -7.68 -16.92 -7.32
CA LYS A 168 -8.81 -16.35 -6.58
C LYS A 168 -9.85 -15.68 -7.48
N TYR A 169 -9.41 -14.91 -8.47
CA TYR A 169 -10.27 -14.07 -9.29
C TYR A 169 -10.42 -14.58 -10.73
N GLY A 170 -9.51 -15.46 -11.18
CA GLY A 170 -9.48 -15.97 -12.54
C GLY A 170 -8.86 -15.00 -13.57
N PHE A 171 -8.34 -13.85 -13.12
CA PHE A 171 -7.73 -12.85 -13.99
C PHE A 171 -6.48 -12.21 -13.37
N THR A 172 -5.67 -11.60 -14.20
CA THR A 172 -4.38 -11.02 -13.81
C THR A 172 -4.54 -9.73 -12.99
N PRO A 173 -3.51 -9.29 -12.25
CA PRO A 173 -3.50 -7.99 -11.57
C PRO A 173 -3.84 -6.83 -12.51
N THR A 174 -3.33 -6.82 -13.74
CA THR A 174 -3.67 -5.79 -14.72
C THR A 174 -5.16 -5.80 -15.09
N GLN A 175 -5.76 -6.99 -15.26
CA GLN A 175 -7.19 -7.13 -15.52
C GLN A 175 -8.06 -6.74 -14.33
N PHE A 176 -7.50 -6.68 -13.13
CA PHE A 176 -8.20 -6.16 -11.96
C PHE A 176 -8.56 -4.67 -12.12
N ILE A 177 -7.72 -3.90 -12.82
CA ILE A 177 -7.99 -2.50 -13.17
C ILE A 177 -9.20 -2.42 -14.11
N ASP A 178 -9.24 -3.28 -15.14
CA ASP A 178 -10.33 -3.37 -16.10
C ASP A 178 -11.64 -3.77 -15.42
N PHE A 179 -11.56 -4.75 -14.51
CA PHE A 179 -12.68 -5.16 -13.68
C PHE A 179 -13.27 -3.99 -12.87
N LYS A 180 -12.41 -3.19 -12.21
CA LYS A 180 -12.80 -1.97 -11.50
C LYS A 180 -13.38 -0.91 -12.44
N GLY A 181 -12.83 -0.77 -13.63
CA GLY A 181 -13.35 0.13 -14.67
C GLY A 181 -14.79 -0.19 -15.09
N LEU A 182 -15.16 -1.47 -15.13
CA LEU A 182 -16.52 -1.92 -15.48
C LEU A 182 -17.47 -1.86 -14.28
N MET A 183 -17.05 -2.39 -13.11
CA MET A 183 -17.87 -2.47 -11.92
C MET A 183 -18.03 -1.11 -11.23
N GLY A 184 -17.02 -0.26 -11.33
CA GLY A 184 -16.88 0.92 -10.50
C GLY A 184 -16.37 0.59 -9.10
N ASP A 185 -16.26 1.64 -8.27
CA ASP A 185 -15.92 1.55 -6.86
C ASP A 185 -16.75 2.54 -6.05
N GLN A 186 -17.58 2.00 -5.14
CA GLN A 186 -18.44 2.84 -4.28
C GLN A 186 -17.64 3.60 -3.22
N SER A 187 -16.50 3.05 -2.75
CA SER A 187 -15.69 3.69 -1.71
C SER A 187 -15.01 4.95 -2.23
N ASP A 188 -14.63 4.95 -3.49
CA ASP A 188 -13.98 6.08 -4.17
C ASP A 188 -14.93 6.83 -5.12
N ASN A 189 -16.23 6.45 -5.11
CA ASN A 189 -17.25 7.05 -5.97
C ASN A 189 -16.87 6.98 -7.46
N ILE A 190 -16.25 5.88 -7.87
CA ILE A 190 -15.95 5.58 -9.27
C ILE A 190 -17.19 4.90 -9.87
N PRO A 191 -17.78 5.48 -10.94
CA PRO A 191 -19.11 5.05 -11.37
C PRO A 191 -19.18 3.67 -12.03
N GLY A 192 -18.16 3.27 -12.78
CA GLY A 192 -18.23 2.06 -13.61
C GLY A 192 -19.33 2.17 -14.69
N ILE A 193 -19.81 1.02 -15.16
CA ILE A 193 -21.00 0.93 -16.03
C ILE A 193 -22.24 0.73 -15.16
N PRO A 194 -23.25 1.62 -15.18
CA PRO A 194 -24.45 1.49 -14.37
C PRO A 194 -25.16 0.13 -14.57
N GLY A 195 -25.34 -0.59 -13.43
CA GLY A 195 -25.98 -1.90 -13.43
C GLY A 195 -25.10 -3.05 -13.97
N VAL A 196 -23.79 -2.83 -14.07
CA VAL A 196 -22.78 -3.88 -14.22
C VAL A 196 -22.14 -4.10 -12.86
N GLY A 197 -22.52 -5.15 -12.15
CA GLY A 197 -21.92 -5.53 -10.87
C GLY A 197 -20.81 -6.58 -11.05
N GLU A 198 -20.23 -7.01 -9.93
CA GLU A 198 -19.09 -7.92 -9.85
C GLU A 198 -19.18 -9.13 -10.79
N LYS A 199 -20.29 -9.90 -10.75
CA LYS A 199 -20.45 -11.10 -11.56
C LYS A 199 -20.42 -10.81 -13.07
N THR A 200 -21.04 -9.70 -13.48
CA THR A 200 -21.08 -9.32 -14.89
C THR A 200 -19.72 -8.78 -15.33
N ALA A 201 -19.09 -7.93 -14.55
CA ALA A 201 -17.75 -7.40 -14.81
C ALA A 201 -16.72 -8.55 -14.92
N THR A 202 -16.71 -9.49 -13.97
CA THR A 202 -15.83 -10.68 -14.02
C THR A 202 -16.01 -11.45 -15.32
N LYS A 203 -17.27 -11.76 -15.70
CA LYS A 203 -17.55 -12.49 -16.95
C LYS A 203 -17.03 -11.74 -18.18
N LEU A 204 -17.25 -10.44 -18.23
CA LEU A 204 -16.80 -9.61 -19.36
C LEU A 204 -15.27 -9.55 -19.46
N ILE A 205 -14.57 -9.45 -18.32
CA ILE A 205 -13.10 -9.43 -18.32
C ILE A 205 -12.53 -10.79 -18.69
N LEU A 206 -13.11 -11.89 -18.22
CA LEU A 206 -12.69 -13.23 -18.62
C LEU A 206 -12.91 -13.50 -20.12
N GLU A 207 -13.96 -12.94 -20.72
CA GLU A 207 -14.30 -13.13 -22.14
C GLU A 207 -13.53 -12.20 -23.07
N TYR A 208 -13.39 -10.92 -22.70
CA TYR A 208 -12.80 -9.87 -23.56
C TYR A 208 -11.41 -9.41 -23.15
N GLY A 209 -10.96 -9.72 -21.95
CA GLY A 209 -9.61 -9.42 -21.45
C GLY A 209 -9.42 -7.99 -20.94
N SER A 210 -10.00 -6.99 -21.61
CA SER A 210 -9.88 -5.57 -21.22
C SER A 210 -11.13 -4.76 -21.59
N VAL A 211 -11.28 -3.57 -21.00
CA VAL A 211 -12.36 -2.62 -21.30
C VAL A 211 -12.28 -2.18 -22.77
N GLU A 212 -11.08 -1.91 -23.27
CA GLU A 212 -10.86 -1.49 -24.67
C GLU A 212 -11.32 -2.57 -25.66
N ASN A 213 -10.91 -3.81 -25.40
CA ASN A 213 -11.28 -4.92 -26.25
C ASN A 213 -12.78 -5.25 -26.18
N LEU A 214 -13.38 -5.12 -24.97
CA LEU A 214 -14.83 -5.24 -24.80
C LEU A 214 -15.59 -4.20 -25.64
N ILE A 215 -15.17 -2.94 -25.61
CA ILE A 215 -15.79 -1.85 -26.39
C ILE A 215 -15.61 -2.11 -27.89
N ALA A 216 -14.42 -2.50 -28.32
CA ALA A 216 -14.14 -2.80 -29.73
C ALA A 216 -14.96 -3.97 -30.27
N ASN A 217 -15.39 -4.90 -29.41
CA ASN A 217 -16.17 -6.07 -29.75
C ASN A 217 -17.62 -6.02 -29.24
N VAL A 218 -18.13 -4.84 -28.99
CA VAL A 218 -19.44 -4.63 -28.35
C VAL A 218 -20.59 -5.34 -29.08
N ASP A 219 -20.51 -5.49 -30.40
CA ASP A 219 -21.49 -6.19 -31.21
C ASP A 219 -21.67 -7.67 -30.84
N ASN A 220 -20.65 -8.28 -30.29
CA ASN A 220 -20.65 -9.68 -29.88
C ASN A 220 -21.13 -9.88 -28.41
N VAL A 221 -21.30 -8.80 -27.65
CA VAL A 221 -21.65 -8.85 -26.23
C VAL A 221 -23.06 -9.39 -26.01
N LYS A 222 -23.19 -10.37 -25.13
CA LYS A 222 -24.46 -10.98 -24.72
C LYS A 222 -24.64 -10.92 -23.21
N PRO A 223 -25.87 -10.78 -22.69
CA PRO A 223 -27.14 -10.56 -23.41
C PRO A 223 -27.28 -9.14 -23.96
N LYS A 224 -28.27 -8.91 -24.81
CA LYS A 224 -28.53 -7.59 -25.44
C LYS A 224 -28.60 -6.45 -24.44
N GLY A 225 -29.13 -6.68 -23.24
CA GLY A 225 -29.19 -5.65 -22.18
C GLY A 225 -27.82 -5.24 -21.64
N VAL A 226 -26.83 -6.15 -21.62
CA VAL A 226 -25.45 -5.84 -21.25
C VAL A 226 -24.76 -5.10 -22.39
N LYS A 227 -24.96 -5.55 -23.64
CA LYS A 227 -24.48 -4.87 -24.84
C LYS A 227 -24.88 -3.40 -24.84
N ALA A 228 -26.18 -3.11 -24.71
CA ALA A 228 -26.70 -1.74 -24.68
C ALA A 228 -26.04 -0.87 -23.60
N LYS A 229 -25.83 -1.43 -22.38
CA LYS A 229 -25.15 -0.70 -21.31
C LYS A 229 -23.68 -0.40 -21.65
N VAL A 230 -22.96 -1.34 -22.24
CA VAL A 230 -21.56 -1.12 -22.64
C VAL A 230 -21.48 -0.06 -23.75
N GLU A 231 -22.38 -0.12 -24.74
CA GLU A 231 -22.46 0.89 -25.80
C GLU A 231 -22.75 2.31 -25.24
N GLU A 232 -23.75 2.42 -24.37
CA GLU A 232 -24.19 3.69 -23.79
C GLU A 232 -23.13 4.29 -22.86
N HIS A 233 -22.39 3.46 -22.11
CA HIS A 233 -21.48 3.90 -21.06
C HIS A 233 -19.99 3.62 -21.33
N ALA A 234 -19.61 3.40 -22.59
CA ALA A 234 -18.22 3.10 -22.99
C ALA A 234 -17.22 4.14 -22.45
N GLN A 235 -17.52 5.44 -22.60
CA GLN A 235 -16.66 6.52 -22.12
C GLN A 235 -16.57 6.55 -20.60
N LEU A 236 -17.66 6.22 -19.92
CA LEU A 236 -17.70 6.15 -18.45
C LEU A 236 -16.84 5.00 -17.92
N ALA A 237 -16.85 3.84 -18.60
CA ALA A 237 -15.98 2.70 -18.28
C ALA A 237 -14.50 3.06 -18.44
N MET A 238 -14.13 3.73 -19.53
CA MET A 238 -12.76 4.20 -19.78
C MET A 238 -12.30 5.21 -18.73
N MET A 239 -13.16 6.17 -18.36
CA MET A 239 -12.88 7.12 -17.29
C MET A 239 -12.70 6.39 -15.95
N SER A 240 -13.60 5.46 -15.63
CA SER A 240 -13.54 4.67 -14.39
C SER A 240 -12.28 3.83 -14.30
N LYS A 241 -11.86 3.19 -15.41
CA LYS A 241 -10.58 2.49 -15.50
C LYS A 241 -9.41 3.42 -15.20
N ARG A 242 -9.38 4.62 -15.80
CA ARG A 242 -8.31 5.61 -15.53
C ARG A 242 -8.26 6.04 -14.06
N LEU A 243 -9.42 6.25 -13.42
CA LEU A 243 -9.49 6.63 -12.02
C LEU A 243 -9.02 5.50 -11.09
N ALA A 244 -9.35 4.24 -11.44
CA ALA A 244 -8.94 3.07 -10.67
C ALA A 244 -7.46 2.68 -10.88
N THR A 245 -6.81 3.20 -11.91
CA THR A 245 -5.41 2.87 -12.22
C THR A 245 -4.46 3.60 -11.28
N ILE A 246 -3.61 2.85 -10.60
CA ILE A 246 -2.50 3.39 -9.79
C ILE A 246 -1.40 3.87 -10.74
N ASN A 247 -0.94 5.10 -10.54
CA ASN A 247 0.17 5.66 -11.31
C ASN A 247 1.50 5.16 -10.75
N THR A 248 2.22 4.35 -11.52
CA THR A 248 3.54 3.81 -11.14
C THR A 248 4.71 4.61 -11.73
N GLN A 249 4.50 5.88 -12.07
CA GLN A 249 5.50 6.78 -12.68
C GLN A 249 5.42 8.18 -12.06
N VAL A 250 5.25 8.24 -10.74
CA VAL A 250 5.25 9.50 -9.99
C VAL A 250 6.64 10.14 -10.09
N PRO A 251 6.75 11.45 -10.40
CA PRO A 251 8.02 12.15 -10.45
C PRO A 251 8.54 12.41 -9.01
N MET A 252 9.18 11.40 -8.43
CA MET A 252 9.76 11.46 -7.09
C MET A 252 11.18 10.87 -7.11
N ASP A 253 12.04 11.44 -6.27
CA ASP A 253 13.38 10.88 -6.06
C ASP A 253 13.28 9.66 -5.14
N ILE A 254 13.86 8.54 -5.57
CA ILE A 254 13.91 7.29 -4.82
C ILE A 254 15.37 6.94 -4.56
N ASP A 255 15.79 7.09 -3.31
CA ASP A 255 17.08 6.60 -2.83
C ASP A 255 16.85 5.47 -1.83
N PHE A 256 17.07 4.23 -2.26
CA PHE A 256 16.91 3.07 -1.41
C PHE A 256 17.86 3.04 -0.22
N ALA A 257 18.97 3.77 -0.26
CA ALA A 257 19.85 3.89 0.90
C ALA A 257 19.14 4.55 2.11
N GLU A 258 18.23 5.50 1.84
CA GLU A 258 17.42 6.13 2.88
C GLU A 258 16.31 5.23 3.43
N TYR A 259 15.97 4.14 2.74
CA TYR A 259 14.92 3.20 3.15
C TYR A 259 15.46 2.02 3.95
N LYS A 260 16.80 1.91 4.04
CA LYS A 260 17.46 0.85 4.79
C LYS A 260 17.14 0.94 6.28
N LEU A 261 16.72 -0.18 6.87
CA LEU A 261 16.48 -0.23 8.30
C LEU A 261 17.81 -0.07 9.06
N THR A 262 17.84 0.89 9.96
CA THR A 262 18.98 1.23 10.82
C THR A 262 18.58 1.21 12.29
N GLU A 263 19.55 1.37 13.18
CA GLU A 263 19.28 1.51 14.61
C GLU A 263 18.43 2.75 14.88
N PRO A 264 17.39 2.63 15.73
CA PRO A 264 16.52 3.75 16.06
C PRO A 264 17.16 4.72 17.05
N ASP A 265 16.58 5.92 17.16
CA ASP A 265 16.82 6.82 18.28
C ASP A 265 16.10 6.30 19.53
N TYR A 266 16.84 5.54 20.35
CA TYR A 266 16.32 4.90 21.55
C TYR A 266 15.77 5.89 22.57
N ASP A 267 16.43 7.06 22.75
CA ASP A 267 16.02 8.05 23.74
C ASP A 267 14.72 8.74 23.33
N ALA A 268 14.57 9.10 22.06
CA ALA A 268 13.33 9.62 21.52
C ALA A 268 12.18 8.60 21.60
N LEU A 269 12.45 7.33 21.32
CA LEU A 269 11.43 6.27 21.44
C LEU A 269 11.01 6.02 22.87
N ILE A 270 11.93 6.06 23.85
CA ILE A 270 11.61 5.93 25.26
C ILE A 270 10.68 7.06 25.70
N GLU A 271 10.96 8.30 25.31
CA GLU A 271 10.11 9.46 25.62
C GLU A 271 8.70 9.28 25.03
N LEU A 272 8.60 8.98 23.71
CA LEU A 272 7.34 8.80 23.02
C LEU A 272 6.52 7.64 23.61
N TYR A 273 7.13 6.49 23.82
CA TYR A 273 6.43 5.33 24.39
C TYR A 273 6.04 5.55 25.86
N SER A 274 6.82 6.28 26.63
CA SER A 274 6.46 6.67 28.00
C SER A 274 5.23 7.56 28.03
N ARG A 275 5.20 8.59 27.16
CA ARG A 275 4.07 9.49 27.00
C ARG A 275 2.79 8.76 26.57
N LEU A 276 2.92 7.73 25.74
CA LEU A 276 1.78 6.92 25.25
C LEU A 276 1.42 5.76 26.16
N GLU A 277 2.11 5.58 27.28
CA GLU A 277 1.93 4.48 28.23
C GLU A 277 2.13 3.08 27.61
N PHE A 278 2.99 2.98 26.58
CA PHE A 278 3.27 1.74 25.84
C PHE A 278 4.29 0.84 26.57
N ASN A 279 3.94 0.39 27.76
CA ASN A 279 4.81 -0.40 28.64
C ASN A 279 5.42 -1.64 27.98
N ARG A 280 4.70 -2.30 27.06
CA ARG A 280 5.20 -3.47 26.34
C ARG A 280 6.36 -3.09 25.40
N PHE A 281 6.21 -1.99 24.66
CA PHE A 281 7.24 -1.50 23.75
C PHE A 281 8.44 -0.97 24.52
N LEU A 282 8.23 -0.27 25.63
CA LEU A 282 9.30 0.17 26.53
C LEU A 282 10.16 -0.99 27.07
N LYS A 283 9.52 -2.08 27.53
CA LYS A 283 10.25 -3.27 27.98
C LYS A 283 11.12 -3.87 26.89
N LYS A 284 10.61 -3.99 25.67
CA LYS A 284 11.38 -4.49 24.52
C LYS A 284 12.57 -3.60 24.20
N LEU A 285 12.34 -2.29 24.15
CA LEU A 285 13.35 -1.30 23.82
C LEU A 285 14.51 -1.33 24.83
N ASN A 286 14.22 -1.44 26.12
CA ASN A 286 15.22 -1.54 27.17
C ASN A 286 16.07 -2.81 27.04
N VAL A 287 15.48 -3.94 26.63
CA VAL A 287 16.23 -5.18 26.36
C VAL A 287 17.14 -5.01 25.14
N GLN A 288 16.69 -4.39 24.08
CA GLN A 288 17.50 -4.12 22.88
C GLN A 288 18.68 -3.19 23.19
N ARG A 289 18.44 -2.09 23.93
CA ARG A 289 19.47 -1.12 24.31
C ARG A 289 20.54 -1.73 25.23
N SER A 290 20.16 -2.63 26.14
CA SER A 290 21.10 -3.26 27.10
C SER A 290 21.96 -4.36 26.50
N GLY A 291 21.90 -4.63 25.18
CA GLY A 291 22.69 -5.67 24.54
C GLY A 291 22.35 -7.07 25.08
N GLY A 292 21.07 -7.32 25.40
CA GLY A 292 20.61 -8.53 26.07
C GLY A 292 21.04 -9.79 25.35
N THR A 293 21.96 -10.53 25.99
CA THR A 293 22.29 -11.91 25.65
C THR A 293 21.08 -12.81 25.96
N GLY A 294 20.18 -12.88 25.04
CA GLY A 294 19.07 -13.84 24.96
C GLY A 294 19.33 -14.77 23.79
N SER A 295 20.02 -15.87 24.04
CA SER A 295 20.15 -17.13 23.26
C SER A 295 19.54 -17.06 21.82
N GLY A 296 20.37 -16.75 20.86
CA GLY A 296 20.15 -16.89 19.42
C GLY A 296 21.50 -16.89 18.74
N ASP A 297 21.85 -17.99 18.11
CA ASP A 297 23.11 -18.39 17.48
C ASP A 297 23.91 -17.27 16.82
N PRO A 298 25.21 -17.08 17.12
CA PRO A 298 26.04 -16.06 16.48
C PRO A 298 26.70 -16.62 15.22
N ALA A 299 25.93 -16.81 14.16
CA ALA A 299 26.47 -17.22 12.86
C ALA A 299 25.68 -16.67 11.67
N ALA A 300 25.62 -15.34 11.55
CA ALA A 300 25.44 -14.70 10.28
C ALA A 300 26.26 -13.41 10.27
N LYS A 301 27.51 -13.49 9.77
CA LYS A 301 28.23 -12.30 9.38
C LYS A 301 27.41 -11.54 8.35
N PRO A 302 27.24 -10.21 8.47
CA PRO A 302 26.69 -9.43 7.38
C PRO A 302 27.63 -9.57 6.18
N LEU A 303 27.13 -10.12 5.10
CA LEU A 303 27.77 -9.96 3.80
C LEU A 303 27.75 -8.46 3.50
N ALA A 304 28.94 -7.86 3.48
CA ALA A 304 29.11 -6.50 3.01
C ALA A 304 28.68 -6.48 1.54
N VAL A 305 27.48 -6.00 1.29
CA VAL A 305 27.01 -5.73 -0.07
C VAL A 305 27.58 -4.38 -0.46
N ASP A 306 28.38 -4.41 -1.52
CA ASP A 306 29.02 -3.24 -2.11
C ASP A 306 27.96 -2.25 -2.57
N ALA A 307 27.85 -1.10 -1.89
CA ALA A 307 26.95 -0.01 -2.25
C ALA A 307 27.16 0.45 -3.71
N GLU A 308 28.40 0.34 -4.22
CA GLU A 308 28.73 0.60 -5.62
C GLU A 308 28.02 -0.31 -6.63
N LYS A 309 27.55 -1.51 -6.20
CA LYS A 309 26.82 -2.42 -7.10
C LYS A 309 25.35 -2.02 -7.28
N LEU A 310 24.72 -1.43 -6.27
CA LEU A 310 23.36 -0.96 -6.35
C LEU A 310 23.25 0.32 -7.21
N GLU A 311 24.21 1.25 -7.08
CA GLU A 311 24.28 2.42 -7.97
C GLU A 311 24.41 2.07 -9.43
N LYS A 312 25.20 1.03 -9.78
CA LYS A 312 25.41 0.61 -11.17
C LYS A 312 24.20 -0.08 -11.81
N VAL A 313 23.28 -0.61 -11.00
CA VAL A 313 22.06 -1.28 -11.51
C VAL A 313 20.92 -0.29 -11.69
N CYS A 314 20.86 0.78 -10.88
CA CYS A 314 19.80 1.77 -10.92
C CYS A 314 20.09 2.98 -11.84
N VAL A 315 21.33 3.19 -12.27
CA VAL A 315 21.65 4.23 -13.28
C VAL A 315 21.25 3.70 -14.66
N ARG A 316 20.13 4.15 -15.18
CA ARG A 316 19.72 3.95 -16.56
C ARG A 316 20.75 4.59 -17.48
N GLU A 317 21.25 3.84 -18.44
CA GLU A 317 21.86 4.41 -19.64
C GLU A 317 20.78 5.21 -20.41
N ASP A 318 20.70 6.52 -20.16
CA ASP A 318 19.99 7.47 -21.00
C ASP A 318 20.80 7.76 -22.27
N SER A 319 21.15 6.72 -23.02
CA SER A 319 21.82 6.90 -24.31
C SER A 319 21.43 5.83 -25.31
N GLN A 320 20.13 5.82 -25.70
CA GLN A 320 19.72 5.31 -27.03
C GLN A 320 18.28 5.75 -27.32
N LEU A 321 18.09 7.03 -27.68
CA LEU A 321 17.01 7.52 -28.53
C LEU A 321 17.51 8.85 -29.14
N ALA A 322 18.26 8.71 -30.21
CA ALA A 322 18.43 9.72 -31.24
C ALA A 322 17.85 9.16 -32.53
#